data_9ac76d95ba68a1dccc8b90cf6bd64eb6
#
_entry.id   9ac76d95ba68a1dccc8b90cf6bd64eb6
#
_cell.length_a   1.000
_cell.length_b   1.000
_cell.length_c   1.000
_cell.angle_alpha   90.00
_cell.angle_beta   90.00
_cell.angle_gamma   90.00
#
_symmetry.space_group_name_H-M   'P 1'
#
loop_
_entity.id
_entity.type
_entity.pdbx_description
1 polymer ?
#
loop_
_entity_poly.entity_id
_entity_poly.type
_entity_poly.pdbx_seq_one_letter_code
_entity_poly.pdbx_strand_id
1 'polypeptide(L)'
;RFNVKNKEADAGVSSSAPRFDIAQHNGDTILTETTKASTIKASTVSTGVKTDIKANTTTVVGGDTAALINEKTGNVWTGLSENLDSVTPTTSDPKIKLGEGGRIAVTHDGKVYGYRPSDGMVLRLDNPSSAKAKTLESLTDGKQQTVESFTVIGSTPVIATGKTVIFKGGRVDVDTTGTLTLQEPPTDDIQSDWVAAASPRGLALIPLKSNAKANFIANGGKANPARPVSSKGCVYSAWSQKASNYIRACSPTDTSVKPQTLESVNTTSELVFRTNHRLVVLNDTVNGNVWNPEDSTKVIKIQWNKIQTEQTEKEQQNNDSANNHHDFSKTCSAQSGQIKAEDDEIGARAGSEQILDALRNDEQTDCSVLKITKVGAPNNKDVTISPIYDGRYLQLDASAASAGTVTFTYDISDGRGQTSSATVTVTLNDGGNHAPVQFDTPPEIDVEQGASYTANALSSFNDPDGDPLTLVSAVAQNTDQVQVYHPSRRPAYV
;
A
#
# COMPACT_ATOMS: atom_id res chain seq x y z
N ARG A 1 -5.54 3.69 13.32
CA ARG A 1 -4.15 4.03 12.94
C ARG A 1 -3.28 4.03 14.19
N PHE A 2 -2.14 3.35 14.14
CA PHE A 2 -1.19 3.25 15.25
C PHE A 2 0.17 3.81 14.84
N ASN A 3 0.65 4.78 15.59
CA ASN A 3 1.98 5.35 15.43
C ASN A 3 2.99 4.56 16.28
N VAL A 4 3.86 3.78 15.63
CA VAL A 4 4.84 2.91 16.29
C VAL A 4 5.86 3.72 17.10
N LYS A 5 6.25 4.92 16.65
CA LYS A 5 7.26 5.75 17.30
C LYS A 5 6.72 6.36 18.60
N ASN A 6 5.53 6.94 18.55
CA ASN A 6 4.91 7.58 19.72
C ASN A 6 4.16 6.58 20.61
N LYS A 7 3.97 5.33 20.11
CA LYS A 7 3.21 4.26 20.81
C LYS A 7 1.75 4.66 21.09
N GLU A 8 1.15 5.42 20.19
CA GLU A 8 -0.22 5.94 20.31
C GLU A 8 -1.06 5.49 19.13
N ALA A 9 -2.34 5.27 19.40
CA ALA A 9 -3.36 5.09 18.38
C ALA A 9 -4.31 6.29 18.43
N ASP A 10 -4.57 6.90 17.27
CA ASP A 10 -5.28 8.14 17.13
C ASP A 10 -6.62 8.03 16.39
N ALA A 11 -6.78 7.04 15.55
CA ALA A 11 -8.00 6.84 14.79
C ALA A 11 -8.22 5.35 14.45
N GLY A 12 -9.46 4.99 14.20
CA GLY A 12 -9.85 3.63 13.84
C GLY A 12 -11.06 3.58 12.91
N VAL A 13 -11.17 2.50 12.17
CA VAL A 13 -12.38 2.11 11.43
C VAL A 13 -13.03 0.98 12.20
N SER A 14 -14.34 1.08 12.41
CA SER A 14 -15.12 0.00 13.00
C SER A 14 -15.87 -0.77 11.92
N SER A 15 -16.05 -2.06 12.13
CA SER A 15 -16.89 -2.93 11.30
C SER A 15 -17.98 -3.54 12.15
N SER A 16 -19.21 -3.54 11.62
CA SER A 16 -20.33 -4.28 12.21
C SER A 16 -20.34 -5.77 11.81
N ALA A 17 -19.45 -6.18 10.93
CA ALA A 17 -19.34 -7.57 10.51
C ALA A 17 -18.86 -8.44 11.68
N PRO A 18 -19.46 -9.63 11.90
CA PRO A 18 -19.07 -10.54 12.98
C PRO A 18 -17.66 -11.11 12.81
N ARG A 19 -17.14 -11.06 11.59
CA ARG A 19 -15.76 -11.45 11.23
C ARG A 19 -15.26 -10.57 10.14
N PHE A 20 -14.02 -10.16 10.27
CA PHE A 20 -13.28 -9.42 9.25
C PHE A 20 -11.79 -9.79 9.30
N ASP A 21 -11.10 -9.57 8.21
CA ASP A 21 -9.65 -9.70 8.11
C ASP A 21 -9.05 -8.41 7.56
N ILE A 22 -7.79 -8.17 7.88
CA ILE A 22 -7.05 -6.99 7.46
C ILE A 22 -5.79 -7.45 6.74
N ALA A 23 -5.66 -7.06 5.48
CA ALA A 23 -4.43 -7.19 4.71
C ALA A 23 -3.77 -5.81 4.59
N GLN A 24 -2.47 -5.72 4.88
CA GLN A 24 -1.74 -4.45 4.87
C GLN A 24 -0.35 -4.61 4.25
N HIS A 25 0.02 -3.67 3.37
CA HIS A 25 1.36 -3.58 2.79
C HIS A 25 1.61 -2.15 2.27
N ASN A 26 2.79 -1.58 2.55
CA ASN A 26 3.26 -0.28 2.01
C ASN A 26 2.27 0.89 2.11
N GLY A 27 1.51 0.96 3.20
CA GLY A 27 0.49 1.98 3.40
C GLY A 27 -0.91 1.57 2.94
N ASP A 28 -1.02 0.61 2.03
CA ASP A 28 -2.31 0.08 1.60
C ASP A 28 -2.88 -0.87 2.65
N THR A 29 -4.14 -0.68 2.95
CA THR A 29 -4.87 -1.53 3.90
C THR A 29 -6.22 -1.90 3.31
N ILE A 30 -6.53 -3.18 3.30
CA ILE A 30 -7.83 -3.71 2.86
C ILE A 30 -8.50 -4.43 4.01
N LEU A 31 -9.70 -3.99 4.34
CA LEU A 31 -10.62 -4.65 5.25
C LEU A 31 -11.50 -5.60 4.44
N THR A 32 -11.43 -6.89 4.75
CA THR A 32 -12.24 -7.93 4.11
C THR A 32 -13.28 -8.44 5.09
N GLU A 33 -14.54 -8.23 4.78
CA GLU A 33 -15.72 -8.72 5.50
C GLU A 33 -16.33 -9.92 4.76
N THR A 34 -17.46 -10.43 5.20
CA THR A 34 -18.07 -11.62 4.60
C THR A 34 -18.46 -11.43 3.13
N THR A 35 -18.95 -10.24 2.76
CA THR A 35 -19.50 -9.95 1.43
C THR A 35 -18.89 -8.74 0.75
N LYS A 36 -17.97 -8.03 1.43
CA LYS A 36 -17.32 -6.82 0.93
C LYS A 36 -15.84 -6.80 1.27
N ALA A 37 -15.05 -6.26 0.37
CA ALA A 37 -13.69 -5.83 0.64
C ALA A 37 -13.60 -4.32 0.41
N SER A 38 -12.93 -3.60 1.32
CA SER A 38 -12.87 -2.14 1.32
C SER A 38 -11.45 -1.67 1.56
N THR A 39 -10.98 -0.69 0.83
CA THR A 39 -9.73 -0.01 1.15
C THR A 39 -9.91 0.88 2.39
N ILE A 40 -8.86 1.01 3.17
CA ILE A 40 -8.80 1.98 4.27
C ILE A 40 -7.81 3.07 3.87
N LYS A 41 -8.27 4.30 3.79
CA LYS A 41 -7.42 5.45 3.51
C LYS A 41 -6.55 5.76 4.72
N ALA A 42 -5.24 5.67 4.58
CA ALA A 42 -4.31 5.89 5.69
C ALA A 42 -4.33 7.32 6.24
N SER A 43 -4.62 8.32 5.40
CA SER A 43 -4.66 9.74 5.79
C SER A 43 -5.84 10.07 6.69
N THR A 44 -7.04 9.64 6.32
CA THR A 44 -8.29 9.96 7.02
C THR A 44 -8.77 8.84 7.96
N VAL A 45 -8.17 7.64 7.86
CA VAL A 45 -8.61 6.43 8.55
C VAL A 45 -10.10 6.18 8.35
N SER A 46 -10.54 6.24 7.09
CA SER A 46 -11.92 6.01 6.68
C SER A 46 -11.97 4.95 5.58
N THR A 47 -13.14 4.33 5.42
CA THR A 47 -13.37 3.41 4.32
C THR A 47 -13.32 4.14 2.98
N GLY A 48 -12.50 3.61 2.07
CA GLY A 48 -12.38 4.10 0.70
C GLY A 48 -13.19 3.28 -0.30
N VAL A 49 -12.53 2.87 -1.37
CA VAL A 49 -13.14 2.09 -2.47
C VAL A 49 -13.57 0.71 -1.99
N LYS A 50 -14.69 0.20 -2.50
CA LYS A 50 -15.30 -1.08 -2.07
C LYS A 50 -15.56 -1.97 -3.27
N THR A 51 -15.45 -3.29 -3.06
CA THR A 51 -15.91 -4.31 -4.01
C THR A 51 -16.75 -5.37 -3.30
N ASP A 52 -17.76 -5.90 -4.02
CA ASP A 52 -18.54 -7.02 -3.53
C ASP A 52 -17.79 -8.33 -3.75
N ILE A 53 -17.74 -9.16 -2.71
CA ILE A 53 -17.05 -10.45 -2.73
C ILE A 53 -18.01 -11.58 -2.37
N LYS A 54 -17.64 -12.80 -2.75
CA LYS A 54 -18.35 -14.02 -2.32
C LYS A 54 -17.87 -14.43 -0.93
N ALA A 55 -18.74 -15.05 -0.16
CA ALA A 55 -18.34 -15.65 1.12
C ALA A 55 -17.12 -16.58 0.97
N ASN A 56 -16.29 -16.65 1.99
CA ASN A 56 -15.01 -17.36 2.02
C ASN A 56 -13.95 -16.78 1.05
N THR A 57 -14.02 -15.49 0.80
CA THR A 57 -12.98 -14.78 0.08
C THR A 57 -12.06 -14.08 1.09
N THR A 58 -10.77 -14.29 0.94
CA THR A 58 -9.71 -13.60 1.68
C THR A 58 -8.87 -12.74 0.75
N THR A 59 -8.27 -11.70 1.31
CA THR A 59 -7.44 -10.75 0.55
C THR A 59 -6.00 -10.84 1.03
N VAL A 60 -5.07 -10.85 0.08
CA VAL A 60 -3.63 -10.75 0.32
C VAL A 60 -3.11 -9.57 -0.47
N VAL A 61 -2.24 -8.75 0.14
CA VAL A 61 -1.63 -7.59 -0.52
C VAL A 61 -0.10 -7.69 -0.51
N GLY A 62 0.51 -7.15 -1.55
CA GLY A 62 1.95 -7.02 -1.66
C GLY A 62 2.31 -6.07 -2.80
N GLY A 63 3.32 -5.21 -2.63
CA GLY A 63 3.50 -4.06 -3.51
C GLY A 63 2.21 -3.24 -3.60
N ASP A 64 1.81 -2.88 -4.80
CA ASP A 64 0.56 -2.18 -5.08
C ASP A 64 -0.55 -3.16 -5.51
N THR A 65 -0.37 -4.46 -5.27
CA THR A 65 -1.27 -5.53 -5.74
C THR A 65 -2.15 -6.05 -4.62
N ALA A 66 -3.46 -6.08 -4.87
CA ALA A 66 -4.43 -6.85 -4.10
C ALA A 66 -4.81 -8.13 -4.86
N ALA A 67 -4.75 -9.27 -4.18
CA ALA A 67 -5.22 -10.56 -4.68
C ALA A 67 -6.30 -11.12 -3.76
N LEU A 68 -7.46 -11.42 -4.32
CA LEU A 68 -8.60 -11.97 -3.62
C LEU A 68 -8.75 -13.45 -4.00
N ILE A 69 -8.70 -14.34 -3.05
CA ILE A 69 -8.91 -15.77 -3.28
C ILE A 69 -10.19 -16.23 -2.59
N ASN A 70 -11.03 -16.96 -3.33
CA ASN A 70 -12.11 -17.71 -2.72
C ASN A 70 -11.58 -19.08 -2.27
N GLU A 71 -11.50 -19.30 -0.97
CA GLU A 71 -10.86 -20.48 -0.38
C GLU A 71 -11.53 -21.80 -0.72
N LYS A 72 -12.83 -21.79 -1.04
CA LYS A 72 -13.55 -23.01 -1.44
C LYS A 72 -13.28 -23.44 -2.87
N THR A 73 -13.12 -22.47 -3.77
CA THR A 73 -12.99 -22.75 -5.19
C THR A 73 -11.57 -22.60 -5.71
N GLY A 74 -10.69 -21.94 -4.95
CA GLY A 74 -9.35 -21.55 -5.39
C GLY A 74 -9.35 -20.54 -6.53
N ASN A 75 -10.46 -19.84 -6.77
CA ASN A 75 -10.53 -18.80 -7.76
C ASN A 75 -9.88 -17.52 -7.25
N VAL A 76 -9.06 -16.89 -8.09
CA VAL A 76 -8.29 -15.70 -7.71
C VAL A 76 -8.55 -14.55 -8.68
N TRP A 77 -8.82 -13.38 -8.12
CA TRP A 77 -8.95 -12.10 -8.81
C TRP A 77 -7.85 -11.16 -8.32
N THR A 78 -7.36 -10.32 -9.20
CA THR A 78 -6.26 -9.40 -8.86
C THR A 78 -6.50 -8.02 -9.47
N GLY A 79 -6.04 -7.00 -8.78
CA GLY A 79 -6.06 -5.61 -9.21
C GLY A 79 -5.08 -4.77 -8.40
N LEU A 80 -5.05 -3.48 -8.67
CA LEU A 80 -4.33 -2.53 -7.82
C LEU A 80 -5.09 -2.37 -6.50
N SER A 81 -4.36 -2.31 -5.39
CA SER A 81 -4.95 -2.15 -4.06
C SER A 81 -5.74 -0.84 -3.92
N GLU A 82 -5.28 0.24 -4.53
CA GLU A 82 -5.96 1.53 -4.54
C GLU A 82 -7.26 1.54 -5.37
N ASN A 83 -7.35 0.70 -6.42
CA ASN A 83 -8.49 0.59 -7.33
C ASN A 83 -9.26 -0.72 -7.12
N LEU A 84 -9.57 -1.05 -5.89
CA LEU A 84 -10.19 -2.32 -5.51
C LEU A 84 -11.57 -2.53 -6.15
N ASP A 85 -12.30 -1.48 -6.49
CA ASP A 85 -13.59 -1.51 -7.21
C ASP A 85 -13.49 -2.08 -8.64
N SER A 86 -12.31 -1.99 -9.25
CA SER A 86 -12.03 -2.64 -10.54
C SER A 86 -11.92 -4.17 -10.44
N VAL A 87 -11.74 -4.70 -9.24
CA VAL A 87 -11.71 -6.13 -8.94
C VAL A 87 -13.12 -6.59 -8.61
N THR A 88 -13.74 -7.34 -9.50
CA THR A 88 -15.17 -7.71 -9.39
C THR A 88 -15.39 -9.22 -9.27
N PRO A 89 -15.12 -9.84 -8.11
CA PRO A 89 -15.17 -11.31 -7.93
C PRO A 89 -16.56 -11.92 -8.12
N THR A 90 -17.60 -11.11 -8.05
CA THR A 90 -18.99 -11.56 -8.21
C THR A 90 -19.43 -11.63 -9.67
N THR A 91 -18.81 -10.85 -10.56
CA THR A 91 -19.25 -10.65 -11.94
C THR A 91 -18.20 -10.97 -13.00
N SER A 92 -16.91 -11.01 -12.64
CA SER A 92 -15.82 -11.29 -13.58
C SER A 92 -15.26 -12.70 -13.43
N ASP A 93 -14.63 -13.20 -14.49
CA ASP A 93 -13.89 -14.45 -14.45
C ASP A 93 -12.60 -14.33 -13.63
N PRO A 94 -12.24 -15.38 -12.87
CA PRO A 94 -10.98 -15.38 -12.12
C PRO A 94 -9.77 -15.43 -13.06
N LYS A 95 -8.71 -14.71 -12.71
CA LYS A 95 -7.44 -14.70 -13.44
C LYS A 95 -6.60 -15.96 -13.21
N ILE A 96 -6.77 -16.60 -12.06
CA ILE A 96 -6.16 -17.89 -11.72
C ILE A 96 -7.25 -18.82 -11.16
N LYS A 97 -7.19 -20.09 -11.55
CA LYS A 97 -8.04 -21.16 -11.03
C LYS A 97 -7.14 -22.24 -10.41
N LEU A 98 -7.11 -22.28 -9.08
CA LEU A 98 -6.26 -23.20 -8.32
C LEU A 98 -6.99 -24.46 -7.88
N GLY A 99 -8.33 -24.41 -7.82
CA GLY A 99 -9.13 -25.48 -7.26
C GLY A 99 -9.15 -25.45 -5.72
N GLU A 100 -9.90 -26.39 -5.15
CA GLU A 100 -10.03 -26.51 -3.69
C GLU A 100 -8.67 -26.71 -3.02
N GLY A 101 -8.45 -26.04 -1.89
CA GLY A 101 -7.17 -26.06 -1.17
C GLY A 101 -6.06 -25.24 -1.83
N GLY A 102 -6.35 -24.53 -2.92
CA GLY A 102 -5.41 -23.58 -3.53
C GLY A 102 -4.93 -22.52 -2.55
N ARG A 103 -3.69 -22.09 -2.69
CA ARG A 103 -3.06 -21.06 -1.85
C ARG A 103 -2.45 -19.99 -2.71
N ILE A 104 -2.43 -18.74 -2.21
CA ILE A 104 -1.76 -17.62 -2.87
C ILE A 104 -0.75 -16.94 -1.96
N ALA A 105 0.20 -16.28 -2.60
CA ALA A 105 1.14 -15.36 -1.96
C ALA A 105 1.37 -14.18 -2.91
N VAL A 106 1.47 -12.97 -2.36
CA VAL A 106 1.80 -11.76 -3.11
C VAL A 106 3.13 -11.24 -2.59
N THR A 107 4.09 -11.06 -3.47
CA THR A 107 5.43 -10.59 -3.12
C THR A 107 5.45 -9.06 -2.99
N HIS A 108 6.46 -8.52 -2.31
CA HIS A 108 6.59 -7.05 -2.10
C HIS A 108 6.71 -6.26 -3.42
N ASP A 109 7.08 -6.91 -4.53
CA ASP A 109 7.10 -6.32 -5.89
C ASP A 109 5.78 -6.54 -6.67
N GLY A 110 4.72 -6.99 -5.98
CA GLY A 110 3.36 -7.09 -6.52
C GLY A 110 3.08 -8.31 -7.39
N LYS A 111 4.00 -9.29 -7.49
CA LYS A 111 3.75 -10.54 -8.21
C LYS A 111 2.85 -11.46 -7.40
N VAL A 112 1.86 -12.06 -8.05
CA VAL A 112 0.93 -13.01 -7.43
C VAL A 112 1.31 -14.43 -7.82
N TYR A 113 1.59 -15.25 -6.82
CA TYR A 113 1.85 -16.66 -6.97
C TYR A 113 0.68 -17.48 -6.44
N GLY A 114 0.31 -18.53 -7.18
CA GLY A 114 -0.73 -19.45 -6.77
C GLY A 114 -0.23 -20.90 -6.81
N TYR A 115 -0.47 -21.65 -5.75
CA TYR A 115 -0.24 -23.09 -5.68
C TYR A 115 -1.52 -23.85 -5.97
N ARG A 116 -1.47 -24.79 -6.94
CA ARG A 116 -2.59 -25.64 -7.33
C ARG A 116 -2.40 -27.06 -6.78
N PRO A 117 -3.27 -27.52 -5.84
CA PRO A 117 -3.06 -28.80 -5.18
C PRO A 117 -3.22 -30.03 -6.08
N SER A 118 -4.02 -29.95 -7.14
CA SER A 118 -4.34 -31.09 -8.00
C SER A 118 -3.13 -31.72 -8.71
N ASP A 119 -2.10 -30.92 -8.96
CA ASP A 119 -0.89 -31.32 -9.68
C ASP A 119 0.40 -30.70 -9.10
N GLY A 120 0.28 -29.99 -7.98
CA GLY A 120 1.40 -29.32 -7.34
C GLY A 120 2.00 -28.16 -8.11
N MET A 121 1.31 -27.70 -9.16
CA MET A 121 1.81 -26.61 -10.02
C MET A 121 1.76 -25.26 -9.33
N VAL A 122 2.78 -24.46 -9.61
CA VAL A 122 2.81 -23.04 -9.25
C VAL A 122 2.51 -22.20 -10.48
N LEU A 123 1.58 -21.29 -10.33
CA LEU A 123 1.21 -20.29 -11.34
C LEU A 123 1.63 -18.90 -10.85
N ARG A 124 1.96 -17.99 -11.79
CA ARG A 124 2.37 -16.62 -11.45
C ARG A 124 1.73 -15.61 -12.39
N LEU A 125 1.24 -14.52 -11.81
CA LEU A 125 0.96 -13.26 -12.50
C LEU A 125 2.09 -12.28 -12.18
N ASP A 126 2.68 -11.70 -13.22
CA ASP A 126 3.82 -10.79 -13.05
C ASP A 126 3.37 -9.39 -12.55
N ASN A 127 2.11 -9.04 -12.78
CA ASN A 127 1.47 -7.82 -12.26
C ASN A 127 -0.05 -8.04 -12.14
N PRO A 128 -0.78 -7.18 -11.41
CA PRO A 128 -2.22 -7.35 -11.19
C PRO A 128 -3.08 -7.23 -12.45
N SER A 129 -2.57 -6.56 -13.50
CA SER A 129 -3.29 -6.38 -14.77
C SER A 129 -3.02 -7.49 -15.78
N SER A 130 -2.11 -8.42 -15.49
CA SER A 130 -1.81 -9.54 -16.39
C SER A 130 -3.07 -10.34 -16.75
N ALA A 131 -3.28 -10.58 -18.04
CA ALA A 131 -4.48 -11.30 -18.53
C ALA A 131 -4.45 -12.80 -18.21
N LYS A 132 -3.24 -13.40 -18.17
CA LYS A 132 -3.06 -14.84 -17.94
C LYS A 132 -1.87 -15.08 -17.01
N ALA A 133 -2.05 -16.05 -16.12
CA ALA A 133 -0.97 -16.56 -15.29
C ALA A 133 -0.01 -17.43 -16.12
N LYS A 134 1.28 -17.28 -15.83
CA LYS A 134 2.33 -18.21 -16.31
C LYS A 134 2.36 -19.43 -15.42
N THR A 135 2.39 -20.61 -16.01
CA THR A 135 2.69 -21.84 -15.27
C THR A 135 4.19 -21.95 -15.09
N LEU A 136 4.65 -22.11 -13.87
CA LEU A 136 6.07 -22.22 -13.55
C LEU A 136 6.47 -23.70 -13.52
N GLU A 137 6.33 -24.34 -12.37
CA GLU A 137 6.81 -25.69 -12.12
C GLU A 137 5.90 -26.42 -11.12
N SER A 138 5.98 -27.73 -11.10
CA SER A 138 5.39 -28.54 -10.04
C SER A 138 6.38 -28.71 -8.90
N LEU A 139 5.93 -28.45 -7.67
CA LEU A 139 6.70 -28.72 -6.46
C LEU A 139 6.54 -30.18 -5.95
N THR A 140 5.64 -30.95 -6.58
CA THR A 140 5.28 -32.31 -6.15
C THR A 140 5.39 -33.33 -7.28
N ASP A 141 6.16 -33.06 -8.32
CA ASP A 141 6.34 -33.91 -9.50
C ASP A 141 5.01 -34.29 -10.18
N GLY A 142 4.08 -33.35 -10.24
CA GLY A 142 2.75 -33.55 -10.84
C GLY A 142 1.76 -34.32 -9.95
N LYS A 143 2.12 -34.63 -8.70
CA LYS A 143 1.26 -35.37 -7.79
C LYS A 143 0.33 -34.40 -7.03
N GLN A 144 -0.90 -34.83 -6.82
CA GLN A 144 -1.84 -34.15 -5.96
C GLN A 144 -1.29 -34.03 -4.53
N GLN A 145 -1.26 -32.82 -3.99
CA GLN A 145 -0.81 -32.57 -2.63
C GLN A 145 -1.54 -31.37 -2.02
N THR A 146 -2.29 -31.63 -0.98
CA THR A 146 -2.84 -30.57 -0.11
C THR A 146 -1.73 -30.03 0.78
N VAL A 147 -1.69 -28.71 0.97
CA VAL A 147 -0.68 -28.04 1.78
C VAL A 147 -1.33 -27.16 2.85
N GLU A 148 -0.73 -27.12 4.01
CA GLU A 148 -1.16 -26.26 5.10
C GLU A 148 -0.73 -24.81 4.87
N SER A 149 0.45 -24.61 4.27
CA SER A 149 1.01 -23.28 4.10
C SER A 149 1.77 -23.13 2.77
N PHE A 150 1.73 -21.93 2.22
CA PHE A 150 2.41 -21.54 0.99
C PHE A 150 3.01 -20.14 1.15
N THR A 151 4.21 -19.94 0.63
CA THR A 151 4.90 -18.65 0.59
C THR A 151 5.82 -18.56 -0.62
N VAL A 152 6.41 -17.37 -0.82
CA VAL A 152 7.44 -17.12 -1.82
C VAL A 152 8.56 -16.33 -1.17
N ILE A 153 9.79 -16.80 -1.33
CA ILE A 153 11.00 -16.12 -0.84
C ILE A 153 11.82 -15.69 -2.05
N GLY A 154 11.96 -14.39 -2.24
CA GLY A 154 12.46 -13.84 -3.49
C GLY A 154 11.58 -14.30 -4.66
N SER A 155 12.11 -15.19 -5.50
CA SER A 155 11.34 -15.83 -6.61
C SER A 155 11.08 -17.31 -6.40
N THR A 156 11.41 -17.87 -5.23
CA THR A 156 11.32 -19.31 -4.92
C THR A 156 10.01 -19.63 -4.20
N PRO A 157 9.06 -20.33 -4.83
CA PRO A 157 7.86 -20.84 -4.18
C PRO A 157 8.20 -21.94 -3.17
N VAL A 158 7.55 -21.93 -2.03
CA VAL A 158 7.75 -22.87 -0.92
C VAL A 158 6.41 -23.33 -0.39
N ILE A 159 6.23 -24.63 -0.20
CA ILE A 159 5.07 -25.22 0.45
C ILE A 159 5.46 -25.95 1.72
N ALA A 160 4.52 -26.03 2.67
CA ALA A 160 4.63 -26.89 3.81
C ALA A 160 3.46 -27.89 3.86
N THR A 161 3.81 -29.16 4.13
CA THR A 161 2.85 -30.24 4.32
C THR A 161 3.29 -31.09 5.51
N GLY A 162 2.45 -31.13 6.55
CA GLY A 162 2.80 -31.75 7.84
C GLY A 162 4.05 -31.13 8.42
N LYS A 163 5.13 -31.92 8.49
CA LYS A 163 6.45 -31.50 9.00
C LYS A 163 7.47 -31.21 7.90
N THR A 164 7.06 -31.28 6.66
CA THR A 164 7.95 -31.19 5.50
C THR A 164 7.79 -29.84 4.81
N VAL A 165 8.92 -29.21 4.51
CA VAL A 165 9.01 -28.02 3.65
C VAL A 165 9.58 -28.44 2.32
N ILE A 166 8.92 -28.06 1.23
CA ILE A 166 9.29 -28.41 -0.15
C ILE A 166 9.44 -27.13 -0.99
N PHE A 167 10.51 -27.09 -1.77
CA PHE A 167 10.80 -26.03 -2.71
C PHE A 167 11.57 -26.62 -3.91
N LYS A 168 11.76 -25.86 -4.96
CA LYS A 168 12.52 -26.34 -6.12
C LYS A 168 13.90 -26.83 -5.71
N GLY A 169 14.17 -28.10 -6.01
CA GLY A 169 15.48 -28.75 -5.74
C GLY A 169 15.74 -29.08 -4.29
N GLY A 170 14.73 -28.99 -3.39
CA GLY A 170 14.90 -29.33 -1.99
C GLY A 170 13.63 -29.79 -1.28
N ARG A 171 13.84 -30.70 -0.33
CA ARG A 171 12.84 -31.17 0.63
C ARG A 171 13.52 -31.28 1.98
N VAL A 172 12.90 -30.69 3.00
CA VAL A 172 13.45 -30.67 4.35
C VAL A 172 12.38 -31.10 5.35
N ASP A 173 12.63 -32.17 6.06
CA ASP A 173 11.79 -32.61 7.17
C ASP A 173 12.27 -31.93 8.45
N VAL A 174 11.34 -31.29 9.17
CA VAL A 174 11.61 -30.59 10.44
C VAL A 174 11.28 -31.52 11.58
N ASP A 175 12.25 -31.67 12.49
CA ASP A 175 12.02 -32.49 13.71
C ASP A 175 11.17 -31.72 14.73
N THR A 176 9.87 -31.74 14.51
CA THR A 176 8.87 -31.04 15.33
C THR A 176 7.58 -31.84 15.45
N THR A 177 6.62 -31.32 16.20
CA THR A 177 5.25 -31.86 16.26
C THR A 177 4.26 -30.79 15.78
N GLY A 178 3.14 -31.25 15.20
CA GLY A 178 2.16 -30.37 14.59
C GLY A 178 2.53 -29.95 13.17
N THR A 179 1.67 -29.14 12.58
CA THR A 179 1.85 -28.62 11.21
C THR A 179 2.76 -27.40 11.20
N LEU A 180 3.38 -27.17 10.06
CA LEU A 180 4.24 -26.03 9.83
C LEU A 180 3.47 -24.87 9.20
N THR A 181 3.62 -23.68 9.75
CA THR A 181 3.13 -22.42 9.20
C THR A 181 4.31 -21.64 8.63
N LEU A 182 4.38 -21.52 7.30
CA LEU A 182 5.42 -20.74 6.64
C LEU A 182 5.22 -19.24 6.86
N GLN A 183 6.31 -18.49 6.91
CA GLN A 183 6.28 -17.04 6.97
C GLN A 183 5.51 -16.44 5.78
N GLU A 184 5.05 -15.21 5.92
CA GLU A 184 4.61 -14.40 4.78
C GLU A 184 5.79 -14.09 3.84
N PRO A 185 5.53 -13.76 2.57
CA PRO A 185 6.59 -13.23 1.71
C PRO A 185 7.30 -12.06 2.40
N PRO A 186 8.63 -11.94 2.28
CA PRO A 186 9.38 -10.83 2.86
C PRO A 186 8.87 -9.47 2.39
N THR A 187 8.94 -8.46 3.24
CA THR A 187 8.57 -7.09 2.91
C THR A 187 9.64 -6.35 2.09
N ASP A 188 10.78 -6.99 1.85
CA ASP A 188 11.91 -6.46 1.09
C ASP A 188 12.75 -7.61 0.48
N ASP A 189 13.76 -7.26 -0.32
CA ASP A 189 14.65 -8.22 -1.01
C ASP A 189 15.81 -8.76 -0.15
N ILE A 190 15.89 -8.41 1.13
CA ILE A 190 17.06 -8.75 1.97
C ILE A 190 17.10 -10.25 2.25
N GLN A 191 15.93 -10.86 2.52
CA GLN A 191 15.82 -12.30 2.73
C GLN A 191 15.40 -12.99 1.41
N SER A 192 16.30 -13.70 0.78
CA SER A 192 16.05 -14.32 -0.54
C SER A 192 16.44 -15.80 -0.65
N ASP A 193 17.17 -16.36 0.32
CA ASP A 193 17.81 -17.68 0.23
C ASP A 193 17.47 -18.63 1.39
N TRP A 194 16.57 -18.27 2.28
CA TRP A 194 16.09 -19.11 3.37
C TRP A 194 14.64 -18.76 3.75
N VAL A 195 13.93 -19.74 4.31
CA VAL A 195 12.53 -19.60 4.76
C VAL A 195 12.41 -19.98 6.23
N ALA A 196 11.50 -19.30 6.93
CA ALA A 196 11.13 -19.68 8.28
C ALA A 196 9.77 -20.41 8.30
N ALA A 197 9.68 -21.43 9.11
CA ALA A 197 8.49 -22.22 9.35
C ALA A 197 8.24 -22.38 10.84
N ALA A 198 7.13 -21.85 11.35
CA ALA A 198 6.73 -21.98 12.73
C ALA A 198 5.92 -23.26 12.95
N SER A 199 6.15 -23.90 14.07
CA SER A 199 5.34 -25.01 14.59
C SER A 199 4.89 -24.68 16.01
N PRO A 200 3.98 -25.45 16.63
CA PRO A 200 3.63 -25.27 18.03
C PRO A 200 4.83 -25.33 18.99
N ARG A 201 5.95 -25.95 18.58
CA ARG A 201 7.13 -26.16 19.41
C ARG A 201 8.29 -25.21 19.18
N GLY A 202 8.23 -24.39 18.14
CA GLY A 202 9.32 -23.47 17.82
C GLY A 202 9.39 -23.06 16.35
N LEU A 203 10.50 -22.48 15.98
CA LEU A 203 10.77 -21.91 14.65
C LEU A 203 11.88 -22.71 13.96
N ALA A 204 11.61 -23.17 12.76
CA ALA A 204 12.61 -23.75 11.86
C ALA A 204 13.11 -22.69 10.89
N LEU A 205 14.40 -22.54 10.75
CA LEU A 205 15.06 -21.71 9.75
C LEU A 205 15.71 -22.62 8.71
N ILE A 206 15.28 -22.55 7.45
CA ILE A 206 15.56 -23.53 6.42
C ILE A 206 16.22 -22.84 5.22
N PRO A 207 17.51 -23.08 4.95
CA PRO A 207 18.15 -22.60 3.73
C PRO A 207 17.50 -23.21 2.47
N LEU A 208 17.23 -22.43 1.46
CA LEU A 208 16.60 -22.86 0.20
C LEU A 208 17.65 -23.42 -0.78
N LYS A 209 18.32 -24.46 -0.37
CA LYS A 209 19.34 -25.18 -1.16
C LYS A 209 19.20 -26.69 -1.01
N SER A 210 19.71 -27.43 -1.97
CA SER A 210 19.71 -28.90 -1.94
C SER A 210 20.41 -29.43 -0.68
N ASN A 211 19.87 -30.50 -0.10
CA ASN A 211 20.39 -31.15 1.11
C ASN A 211 20.51 -30.22 2.33
N ALA A 212 19.68 -29.15 2.38
CA ALA A 212 19.65 -28.26 3.54
C ALA A 212 19.13 -29.02 4.78
N LYS A 213 19.62 -28.58 5.94
CA LYS A 213 19.09 -28.96 7.24
C LYS A 213 18.43 -27.76 7.90
N ALA A 214 17.31 -27.98 8.57
CA ALA A 214 16.67 -26.94 9.36
C ALA A 214 17.48 -26.65 10.62
N ASN A 215 17.68 -25.37 10.94
CA ASN A 215 18.07 -24.94 12.26
C ASN A 215 16.78 -24.71 13.06
N PHE A 216 16.51 -25.57 14.05
CA PHE A 216 15.27 -25.52 14.83
C PHE A 216 15.50 -24.87 16.20
N ILE A 217 14.77 -23.79 16.46
CA ILE A 217 14.82 -23.05 17.73
C ILE A 217 13.55 -23.39 18.51
N ALA A 218 13.69 -24.20 19.56
CA ALA A 218 12.57 -24.61 20.39
C ALA A 218 12.07 -23.47 21.30
N ASN A 219 10.75 -23.31 21.42
CA ASN A 219 10.11 -22.33 22.30
C ASN A 219 9.72 -22.88 23.68
N GLY A 220 9.98 -24.15 23.92
CA GLY A 220 9.65 -24.81 25.19
C GLY A 220 8.15 -25.08 25.42
N GLY A 221 7.28 -24.71 24.49
CA GLY A 221 5.84 -24.85 24.62
C GLY A 221 5.19 -25.73 23.55
N LYS A 222 3.86 -25.61 23.41
CA LYS A 222 3.02 -26.30 22.42
C LYS A 222 1.89 -25.41 21.89
N ALA A 223 2.01 -24.11 21.97
CA ALA A 223 0.98 -23.17 21.56
C ALA A 223 1.00 -22.94 20.04
N ASN A 224 -0.15 -22.60 19.47
CA ASN A 224 -0.23 -22.24 18.07
C ASN A 224 0.59 -20.98 17.78
N PRO A 225 1.39 -20.98 16.69
CA PRO A 225 2.12 -19.78 16.28
C PRO A 225 1.22 -18.80 15.55
N ALA A 226 1.50 -17.50 15.72
CA ALA A 226 1.17 -16.51 14.71
C ALA A 226 1.94 -16.83 13.42
N ARG A 227 1.38 -16.53 12.26
CA ARG A 227 2.10 -16.66 10.99
C ARG A 227 3.34 -15.75 11.03
N PRO A 228 4.54 -16.28 10.84
CA PRO A 228 5.74 -15.47 10.89
C PRO A 228 5.77 -14.43 9.77
N VAL A 229 6.43 -13.30 10.02
CA VAL A 229 6.68 -12.25 9.03
C VAL A 229 8.16 -11.95 8.94
N SER A 230 8.57 -11.38 7.81
CA SER A 230 9.97 -10.99 7.59
C SER A 230 10.08 -9.53 7.19
N SER A 231 11.01 -8.82 7.82
CA SER A 231 11.36 -7.44 7.49
C SER A 231 12.81 -7.18 7.84
N LYS A 232 13.49 -6.38 7.03
CA LYS A 232 14.92 -6.03 7.20
C LYS A 232 15.85 -7.25 7.35
N GLY A 233 15.51 -8.34 6.63
CA GLY A 233 16.26 -9.59 6.68
C GLY A 233 16.09 -10.41 7.96
N CYS A 234 15.23 -10.01 8.89
CA CYS A 234 14.90 -10.77 10.09
C CYS A 234 13.47 -11.31 10.05
N VAL A 235 13.28 -12.51 10.55
CA VAL A 235 11.97 -13.14 10.75
C VAL A 235 11.53 -12.98 12.19
N TYR A 236 10.25 -12.72 12.36
CA TYR A 236 9.55 -12.55 13.63
C TYR A 236 8.49 -13.63 13.77
N SER A 237 8.47 -14.33 14.89
CA SER A 237 7.51 -15.39 15.20
C SER A 237 7.07 -15.32 16.65
N ALA A 238 5.78 -15.55 16.92
CA ALA A 238 5.21 -15.46 18.25
C ALA A 238 4.20 -16.60 18.51
N TRP A 239 4.01 -16.96 19.79
CA TRP A 239 3.13 -18.03 20.24
C TRP A 239 2.25 -17.60 21.40
N SER A 240 1.00 -18.07 21.42
CA SER A 240 0.03 -17.78 22.48
C SER A 240 0.32 -18.60 23.76
N GLN A 241 1.44 -18.28 24.41
CA GLN A 241 1.90 -18.90 25.66
C GLN A 241 2.57 -17.87 26.58
N LYS A 242 2.65 -18.15 27.88
CA LYS A 242 3.10 -17.18 28.89
C LYS A 242 4.60 -16.84 28.82
N ALA A 243 5.45 -17.78 28.43
CA ALA A 243 6.90 -17.58 28.42
C ALA A 243 7.50 -18.13 27.14
N SER A 244 8.70 -17.64 26.79
CA SER A 244 9.41 -18.05 25.57
C SER A 244 8.53 -17.99 24.32
N ASN A 245 7.72 -16.93 24.24
CA ASN A 245 6.61 -16.79 23.29
C ASN A 245 6.96 -15.95 22.06
N TYR A 246 8.25 -15.60 21.88
CA TYR A 246 8.72 -14.79 20.79
C TYR A 246 10.14 -15.18 20.36
N ILE A 247 10.35 -15.26 19.05
CA ILE A 247 11.66 -15.48 18.43
C ILE A 247 11.85 -14.48 17.32
N ARG A 248 13.00 -13.80 17.31
CA ARG A 248 13.51 -13.00 16.19
C ARG A 248 14.80 -13.63 15.69
N ALA A 249 14.89 -13.94 14.41
CA ALA A 249 16.06 -14.55 13.78
C ALA A 249 16.40 -13.83 12.48
N CYS A 250 17.67 -13.49 12.27
CA CYS A 250 18.13 -12.74 11.10
C CYS A 250 19.08 -13.55 10.20
N SER A 251 19.36 -14.79 10.56
CA SER A 251 20.18 -15.71 9.76
C SER A 251 19.77 -17.16 10.05
N PRO A 252 19.71 -18.02 9.02
CA PRO A 252 19.37 -19.42 9.20
C PRO A 252 20.49 -20.23 9.89
N THR A 253 21.69 -19.67 9.97
CA THR A 253 22.86 -20.33 10.59
C THR A 253 23.16 -19.83 12.00
N ASP A 254 22.42 -18.84 12.49
CA ASP A 254 22.63 -18.31 13.84
C ASP A 254 22.06 -19.25 14.89
N THR A 255 22.95 -19.93 15.61
CA THR A 255 22.61 -20.84 16.70
C THR A 255 22.53 -20.15 18.07
N SER A 256 22.85 -18.86 18.14
CA SER A 256 22.79 -18.08 19.38
C SER A 256 21.39 -17.55 19.71
N VAL A 257 20.46 -17.60 18.74
CA VAL A 257 19.08 -17.13 18.90
C VAL A 257 18.35 -17.92 19.97
N LYS A 258 17.79 -17.20 20.93
CA LYS A 258 17.00 -17.78 22.03
C LYS A 258 15.59 -17.17 22.04
N PRO A 259 14.57 -17.95 22.44
CA PRO A 259 13.25 -17.42 22.68
C PRO A 259 13.25 -16.34 23.74
N GLN A 260 12.47 -15.29 23.51
CA GLN A 260 12.21 -14.20 24.43
C GLN A 260 10.76 -14.26 24.93
N THR A 261 10.44 -13.47 25.94
CA THR A 261 9.08 -13.39 26.49
C THR A 261 8.52 -11.98 26.26
N LEU A 262 7.49 -11.91 25.44
CA LEU A 262 6.64 -10.73 25.33
C LEU A 262 5.73 -10.65 26.55
N GLU A 263 5.69 -9.48 27.16
CA GLU A 263 4.86 -9.20 28.34
C GLU A 263 3.36 -9.34 28.01
N SER A 264 2.55 -9.82 28.93
CA SER A 264 1.10 -9.93 28.83
C SER A 264 0.53 -10.90 27.79
N VAL A 265 1.36 -11.64 27.05
CA VAL A 265 0.87 -12.75 26.19
C VAL A 265 0.47 -13.92 27.06
N ASN A 266 -0.65 -14.57 26.75
CA ASN A 266 -1.16 -15.73 27.44
C ASN A 266 -1.76 -16.77 26.48
N THR A 267 -2.35 -17.83 27.01
CA THR A 267 -2.89 -18.94 26.21
C THR A 267 -4.22 -18.62 25.50
N THR A 268 -4.87 -17.51 25.84
CA THR A 268 -6.09 -17.03 25.19
C THR A 268 -5.81 -15.91 24.17
N SER A 269 -4.55 -15.48 24.03
CA SER A 269 -4.14 -14.48 23.04
C SER A 269 -4.32 -15.03 21.64
N GLU A 270 -4.85 -14.22 20.73
CA GLU A 270 -4.83 -14.45 19.29
C GLU A 270 -3.85 -13.47 18.64
N LEU A 271 -2.65 -13.97 18.38
CA LEU A 271 -1.53 -13.16 17.93
C LEU A 271 -1.48 -13.06 16.41
N VAL A 272 -1.42 -11.85 15.89
CA VAL A 272 -1.29 -11.57 14.45
C VAL A 272 -0.22 -10.52 14.23
N PHE A 273 0.75 -10.81 13.39
CA PHE A 273 1.69 -9.81 12.91
C PHE A 273 1.05 -8.92 11.85
N ARG A 274 1.39 -7.65 11.87
CA ARG A 274 1.06 -6.68 10.84
C ARG A 274 2.33 -6.02 10.36
N THR A 275 2.48 -5.92 9.06
CA THR A 275 3.63 -5.29 8.44
C THR A 275 3.16 -4.10 7.61
N ASN A 276 3.87 -2.98 7.72
CA ASN A 276 3.64 -1.81 6.88
C ASN A 276 4.98 -1.18 6.54
N HIS A 277 5.32 -1.10 5.26
CA HIS A 277 6.67 -0.84 4.82
C HIS A 277 7.65 -1.83 5.49
N ARG A 278 8.61 -1.33 6.27
CA ARG A 278 9.58 -2.14 7.02
C ARG A 278 9.29 -2.19 8.53
N LEU A 279 8.09 -1.76 8.93
CA LEU A 279 7.67 -1.82 10.33
C LEU A 279 6.94 -3.14 10.58
N VAL A 280 7.20 -3.72 11.75
CA VAL A 280 6.52 -4.93 12.23
C VAL A 280 5.83 -4.60 13.54
N VAL A 281 4.55 -4.92 13.62
CA VAL A 281 3.74 -4.80 14.84
C VAL A 281 3.10 -6.15 15.12
N LEU A 282 3.07 -6.57 16.37
CA LEU A 282 2.32 -7.74 16.81
C LEU A 282 1.07 -7.28 17.55
N ASN A 283 -0.08 -7.81 17.19
CA ASN A 283 -1.36 -7.54 17.82
C ASN A 283 -1.90 -8.80 18.47
N ASP A 284 -2.49 -8.65 19.66
CA ASP A 284 -3.43 -9.62 20.23
C ASP A 284 -4.85 -9.15 19.90
N THR A 285 -5.50 -9.84 18.98
CA THR A 285 -6.82 -9.44 18.48
C THR A 285 -7.96 -9.68 19.47
N VAL A 286 -7.71 -10.47 20.52
CA VAL A 286 -8.68 -10.72 21.60
C VAL A 286 -8.54 -9.72 22.73
N ASN A 287 -7.30 -9.48 23.19
CA ASN A 287 -7.05 -8.62 24.35
C ASN A 287 -6.71 -7.17 23.98
N GLY A 288 -6.56 -6.86 22.70
CA GLY A 288 -6.22 -5.52 22.22
C GLY A 288 -4.80 -5.06 22.55
N ASN A 289 -3.93 -5.96 22.97
CA ASN A 289 -2.54 -5.65 23.26
C ASN A 289 -1.73 -5.49 21.96
N VAL A 290 -0.75 -4.58 21.98
CA VAL A 290 0.12 -4.29 20.83
C VAL A 290 1.57 -4.29 21.31
N TRP A 291 2.46 -4.82 20.49
CA TRP A 291 3.91 -4.76 20.69
C TRP A 291 4.61 -4.24 19.45
N ASN A 292 5.67 -3.48 19.64
CA ASN A 292 6.70 -3.26 18.63
C ASN A 292 7.87 -4.23 18.94
N PRO A 293 7.87 -5.43 18.34
CA PRO A 293 8.82 -6.48 18.72
C PRO A 293 10.25 -6.22 18.23
N GLU A 294 10.48 -5.20 17.40
CA GLU A 294 11.82 -4.74 17.04
C GLU A 294 12.48 -3.94 18.18
N ASP A 295 11.69 -3.19 18.92
CA ASP A 295 12.16 -2.23 19.91
C ASP A 295 12.11 -2.80 21.33
N SER A 296 11.01 -3.50 21.68
CA SER A 296 10.77 -3.92 23.05
C SER A 296 9.86 -5.14 23.16
N THR A 297 10.12 -5.96 24.18
CA THR A 297 9.21 -7.04 24.59
C THR A 297 8.05 -6.58 25.47
N LYS A 298 8.00 -5.29 25.81
CA LYS A 298 6.93 -4.72 26.64
C LYS A 298 5.70 -4.42 25.83
N VAL A 299 4.53 -4.66 26.47
CA VAL A 299 3.25 -4.33 25.86
C VAL A 299 3.05 -2.81 25.78
N ILE A 300 2.52 -2.36 24.65
CA ILE A 300 2.08 -0.99 24.45
C ILE A 300 0.62 -0.91 24.87
N LYS A 301 0.34 -0.16 25.92
CA LYS A 301 -1.01 0.05 26.42
C LYS A 301 -1.73 1.11 25.60
N ILE A 302 -2.64 0.71 24.74
CA ILE A 302 -3.46 1.59 23.94
C ILE A 302 -4.75 1.95 24.72
N GLN A 303 -5.10 3.23 24.73
CA GLN A 303 -6.34 3.70 25.33
C GLN A 303 -7.47 3.63 24.29
N TRP A 304 -7.98 2.44 24.03
CA TRP A 304 -8.98 2.17 22.99
C TRP A 304 -10.24 3.03 23.11
N ASN A 305 -10.64 3.40 24.32
CA ASN A 305 -11.79 4.26 24.62
C ASN A 305 -11.60 5.72 24.17
N LYS A 306 -10.38 6.13 23.83
CA LYS A 306 -10.09 7.48 23.33
C LYS A 306 -9.96 7.51 21.80
N ILE A 307 -9.97 6.37 21.15
CA ILE A 307 -9.85 6.29 19.70
C ILE A 307 -11.21 6.62 19.08
N GLN A 308 -11.25 7.65 18.26
CA GLN A 308 -12.43 7.98 17.46
C GLN A 308 -12.58 6.97 16.32
N THR A 309 -13.79 6.46 16.14
CA THR A 309 -14.13 5.58 15.02
C THR A 309 -15.19 6.25 14.14
N GLU A 310 -15.19 5.89 12.87
CA GLU A 310 -16.15 6.42 11.89
C GLU A 310 -17.64 6.22 12.32
N GLN A 311 -17.94 5.17 13.09
CA GLN A 311 -19.29 4.93 13.63
C GLN A 311 -19.63 5.84 14.81
N THR A 312 -18.66 6.12 15.69
CA THR A 312 -18.88 7.02 16.85
C THR A 312 -19.20 8.43 16.38
N GLU A 313 -18.61 8.87 15.28
CA GLU A 313 -18.93 10.14 14.66
C GLU A 313 -20.36 10.20 14.13
N LYS A 314 -20.89 9.11 13.53
CA LYS A 314 -22.26 9.02 13.04
C LYS A 314 -23.32 8.93 14.16
N GLU A 315 -23.00 8.28 15.27
CA GLU A 315 -23.90 8.19 16.43
C GLU A 315 -23.92 9.49 17.25
N GLN A 316 -22.80 10.22 17.34
CA GLN A 316 -22.75 11.53 17.99
C GLN A 316 -23.45 12.63 17.18
N GLN A 317 -23.49 12.53 15.85
CA GLN A 317 -24.25 13.47 15.01
C GLN A 317 -25.76 13.45 15.25
N ASN A 318 -26.31 12.39 15.82
CA ASN A 318 -27.73 12.32 16.18
C ASN A 318 -28.04 12.91 17.56
N ASN A 319 -27.05 13.21 18.41
CA ASN A 319 -27.28 13.64 19.81
C ASN A 319 -26.67 14.98 20.21
N ASP A 320 -25.79 15.61 19.43
CA ASP A 320 -25.19 16.89 19.79
C ASP A 320 -25.18 17.93 18.65
N SER A 321 -26.10 18.84 18.74
CA SER A 321 -26.07 20.12 18.03
C SER A 321 -25.11 21.09 18.75
N ALA A 322 -23.83 20.89 18.67
CA ALA A 322 -22.75 21.88 18.81
C ALA A 322 -21.39 21.22 19.07
N ASN A 323 -20.52 21.18 18.10
CA ASN A 323 -19.12 21.61 18.11
C ASN A 323 -18.28 20.90 17.05
N ASN A 324 -17.83 21.70 16.08
CA ASN A 324 -16.58 21.59 15.33
C ASN A 324 -16.11 20.20 14.85
N HIS A 325 -16.89 19.57 14.01
CA HIS A 325 -16.38 18.66 13.00
C HIS A 325 -16.53 19.34 11.64
N HIS A 326 -15.45 19.47 10.91
CA HIS A 326 -15.53 19.77 9.49
C HIS A 326 -16.27 18.63 8.80
N ASP A 327 -17.58 18.66 8.86
CA ASP A 327 -18.47 17.82 8.08
C ASP A 327 -18.35 18.29 6.64
N PHE A 328 -17.66 17.51 5.80
CA PHE A 328 -17.55 17.78 4.36
C PHE A 328 -18.92 18.06 3.73
N SER A 329 -19.99 17.48 4.25
CA SER A 329 -21.35 17.71 3.77
C SER A 329 -21.92 19.07 4.18
N LYS A 330 -21.40 19.71 5.25
CA LYS A 330 -21.80 21.05 5.70
C LYS A 330 -20.91 22.16 5.15
N THR A 331 -19.64 21.90 4.86
CA THR A 331 -18.73 22.87 4.25
C THR A 331 -18.96 23.02 2.74
N CYS A 332 -19.61 22.06 2.10
CA CYS A 332 -19.99 22.11 0.69
C CYS A 332 -21.33 22.79 0.42
N SER A 333 -21.71 23.81 1.19
CA SER A 333 -22.85 24.65 0.86
C SER A 333 -22.54 25.51 -0.38
N ALA A 334 -23.54 25.70 -1.25
CA ALA A 334 -23.44 26.42 -2.52
C ALA A 334 -22.99 27.90 -2.42
N GLN A 335 -22.60 28.37 -1.24
CA GLN A 335 -22.26 29.76 -0.95
C GLN A 335 -20.82 29.98 -0.48
N SER A 336 -19.97 28.99 -0.42
CA SER A 336 -18.60 29.14 0.09
C SER A 336 -17.58 29.36 -1.04
N GLY A 337 -17.26 30.61 -1.28
CA GLY A 337 -16.17 31.02 -2.18
C GLY A 337 -16.53 31.09 -3.67
N GLN A 338 -15.68 31.71 -4.43
CA GLN A 338 -15.71 31.74 -5.89
C GLN A 338 -14.46 31.04 -6.41
N ILE A 339 -14.59 30.33 -7.53
CA ILE A 339 -13.43 29.83 -8.25
C ILE A 339 -12.80 30.98 -9.04
N LYS A 340 -11.49 30.96 -9.19
CA LYS A 340 -10.76 31.96 -9.98
C LYS A 340 -9.69 31.27 -10.79
N ALA A 341 -9.71 31.48 -12.09
CA ALA A 341 -8.61 31.13 -12.97
C ALA A 341 -7.56 32.25 -12.91
N GLU A 342 -6.31 31.87 -12.77
CA GLU A 342 -5.15 32.77 -12.75
C GLU A 342 -4.33 32.57 -14.02
N ASP A 343 -3.72 33.65 -14.51
CA ASP A 343 -2.86 33.58 -15.69
C ASP A 343 -1.63 32.72 -15.43
N ASP A 344 -1.23 31.94 -16.46
CA ASP A 344 -0.11 31.02 -16.40
C ASP A 344 1.07 31.49 -17.26
N GLU A 345 2.28 31.29 -16.73
CA GLU A 345 3.52 31.34 -17.49
C GLU A 345 4.20 29.96 -17.45
N ILE A 346 4.33 29.30 -18.59
CA ILE A 346 4.82 27.93 -18.72
C ILE A 346 5.92 27.86 -19.77
N GLY A 347 6.99 27.13 -19.48
CA GLY A 347 8.02 26.80 -20.46
C GLY A 347 7.69 25.52 -21.21
N ALA A 348 8.13 25.40 -22.46
CA ALA A 348 8.05 24.20 -23.27
C ALA A 348 9.15 24.15 -24.33
N ARG A 349 9.38 23.00 -24.94
CA ARG A 349 10.34 22.82 -26.02
C ARG A 349 9.64 22.97 -27.37
N ALA A 350 10.21 23.79 -28.25
CA ALA A 350 9.83 23.82 -29.66
C ALA A 350 10.10 22.44 -30.30
N GLY A 351 9.25 22.04 -31.24
CA GLY A 351 9.38 20.74 -31.91
C GLY A 351 8.94 19.54 -31.07
N SER A 352 8.21 19.74 -29.97
CA SER A 352 7.79 18.66 -29.06
C SER A 352 6.30 18.74 -28.69
N GLU A 353 5.82 17.64 -28.08
CA GLU A 353 4.54 17.59 -27.39
C GLU A 353 4.77 17.63 -25.87
N GLN A 354 3.88 18.31 -25.14
CA GLN A 354 4.01 18.45 -23.69
C GLN A 354 2.65 18.56 -23.00
N ILE A 355 2.60 18.11 -21.73
CA ILE A 355 1.43 18.29 -20.87
C ILE A 355 1.61 19.57 -20.05
N LEU A 356 0.60 20.43 -20.07
CA LEU A 356 0.55 21.67 -19.30
C LEU A 356 -0.45 21.53 -18.14
N ASP A 357 -0.03 21.88 -16.92
CA ASP A 357 -0.88 21.92 -15.73
C ASP A 357 -1.33 23.36 -15.47
N ALA A 358 -2.29 23.84 -16.24
CA ALA A 358 -2.83 25.19 -16.12
C ALA A 358 -3.75 25.38 -14.89
N LEU A 359 -4.20 24.29 -14.26
CA LEU A 359 -5.05 24.39 -13.06
C LEU A 359 -4.27 24.53 -11.75
N ARG A 360 -2.95 24.53 -11.78
CA ARG A 360 -2.13 24.41 -10.56
C ARG A 360 -2.13 25.66 -9.67
N ASN A 361 -2.34 26.85 -10.25
CA ASN A 361 -2.40 28.16 -9.56
C ASN A 361 -3.83 28.69 -9.44
N ASP A 362 -4.83 27.96 -10.00
CA ASP A 362 -6.23 28.35 -9.93
C ASP A 362 -6.81 28.18 -8.55
N GLU A 363 -7.59 29.16 -8.13
CA GLU A 363 -8.31 29.09 -6.84
C GLU A 363 -9.57 28.22 -6.97
N GLN A 364 -9.65 27.21 -6.12
CA GLN A 364 -10.83 26.38 -6.00
C GLN A 364 -11.47 26.52 -4.61
N THR A 365 -12.78 26.31 -4.52
CA THR A 365 -13.45 26.20 -3.22
C THR A 365 -13.20 24.81 -2.61
N ASP A 366 -13.28 24.68 -1.28
CA ASP A 366 -13.04 23.43 -0.55
C ASP A 366 -13.80 22.21 -1.06
N CYS A 367 -14.84 22.42 -1.86
CA CYS A 367 -15.75 21.38 -2.33
C CYS A 367 -15.88 21.32 -3.84
N SER A 368 -15.03 22.00 -4.57
CA SER A 368 -15.04 21.99 -6.02
C SER A 368 -13.86 21.21 -6.58
N VAL A 369 -14.07 20.57 -7.72
CA VAL A 369 -13.01 20.00 -8.55
C VAL A 369 -13.02 20.78 -9.85
N LEU A 370 -11.96 21.54 -10.08
CA LEU A 370 -11.84 22.31 -11.29
C LEU A 370 -11.54 21.43 -12.50
N LYS A 371 -12.15 21.78 -13.62
CA LYS A 371 -11.80 21.22 -14.92
C LYS A 371 -11.82 22.30 -15.99
N ILE A 372 -10.95 22.16 -16.96
CA ILE A 372 -10.92 22.98 -18.15
C ILE A 372 -12.06 22.52 -19.07
N THR A 373 -12.95 23.44 -19.41
CA THR A 373 -14.15 23.16 -20.22
C THR A 373 -14.03 23.69 -21.64
N LYS A 374 -13.15 24.65 -21.85
CA LYS A 374 -12.91 25.25 -23.17
C LYS A 374 -11.48 25.77 -23.27
N VAL A 375 -10.92 25.72 -24.46
CA VAL A 375 -9.62 26.29 -24.81
C VAL A 375 -9.79 27.20 -26.01
N GLY A 376 -9.25 28.41 -25.94
CA GLY A 376 -9.19 29.36 -27.04
C GLY A 376 -8.16 28.94 -28.07
N ALA A 377 -8.31 29.41 -29.29
CA ALA A 377 -7.31 29.16 -30.33
C ALA A 377 -5.97 29.84 -29.98
N PRO A 378 -4.83 29.15 -30.10
CA PRO A 378 -3.52 29.73 -29.87
C PRO A 378 -3.21 30.78 -30.97
N ASN A 379 -2.41 31.79 -30.61
CA ASN A 379 -1.96 32.83 -31.55
C ASN A 379 -0.93 32.32 -32.59
N ASN A 380 -0.47 31.06 -32.46
CA ASN A 380 0.44 30.39 -33.40
C ASN A 380 -0.29 29.22 -34.07
N LYS A 381 -0.39 29.26 -35.41
CA LYS A 381 -1.08 28.23 -36.21
C LYS A 381 -0.38 26.86 -36.23
N ASP A 382 0.90 26.81 -35.91
CA ASP A 382 1.74 25.62 -35.91
C ASP A 382 1.71 24.93 -34.52
N VAL A 383 0.83 25.40 -33.61
CA VAL A 383 0.58 24.85 -32.27
C VAL A 383 -0.87 24.43 -32.13
N THR A 384 -1.07 23.29 -31.53
CA THR A 384 -2.40 22.78 -31.15
C THR A 384 -2.48 22.57 -29.64
N ILE A 385 -3.60 23.01 -29.05
CA ILE A 385 -3.88 22.81 -27.63
C ILE A 385 -5.17 22.01 -27.49
N SER A 386 -5.13 20.94 -26.71
CA SER A 386 -6.27 20.08 -26.46
C SER A 386 -6.41 19.71 -24.96
N PRO A 387 -7.62 19.79 -24.39
CA PRO A 387 -7.84 19.28 -23.04
C PRO A 387 -7.73 17.75 -23.02
N ILE A 388 -7.02 17.22 -22.02
CA ILE A 388 -6.84 15.77 -21.79
C ILE A 388 -7.23 15.42 -20.36
N TYR A 389 -7.42 14.13 -20.08
CA TYR A 389 -7.85 13.61 -18.78
C TYR A 389 -9.10 14.33 -18.23
N ASP A 390 -10.15 14.40 -19.08
CA ASP A 390 -11.43 15.07 -18.79
C ASP A 390 -11.26 16.55 -18.38
N GLY A 391 -10.30 17.24 -19.00
CA GLY A 391 -10.01 18.67 -18.74
C GLY A 391 -9.16 18.93 -17.49
N ARG A 392 -8.47 17.92 -16.95
CA ARG A 392 -7.53 18.10 -15.84
C ARG A 392 -6.23 18.73 -16.27
N TYR A 393 -5.79 18.46 -17.51
CA TYR A 393 -4.57 18.99 -18.10
C TYR A 393 -4.83 19.42 -19.53
N LEU A 394 -3.87 20.17 -20.11
CA LEU A 394 -3.82 20.49 -21.53
C LEU A 394 -2.65 19.76 -22.19
N GLN A 395 -2.86 19.22 -23.37
CA GLN A 395 -1.79 18.76 -24.24
C GLN A 395 -1.44 19.89 -25.21
N LEU A 396 -0.21 20.33 -25.15
CA LEU A 396 0.43 21.18 -26.15
C LEU A 396 1.09 20.30 -27.20
N ASP A 397 0.74 20.46 -28.45
CA ASP A 397 1.50 19.95 -29.60
C ASP A 397 2.15 21.13 -30.31
N ALA A 398 3.46 21.27 -30.15
CA ALA A 398 4.32 22.26 -30.76
C ALA A 398 5.33 21.61 -31.71
N SER A 399 5.08 20.37 -32.17
CA SER A 399 5.99 19.60 -33.02
C SER A 399 6.37 20.27 -34.33
N ALA A 400 5.48 21.14 -34.86
CA ALA A 400 5.72 21.93 -36.05
C ALA A 400 6.19 23.37 -35.75
N ALA A 401 6.21 23.78 -34.49
CA ALA A 401 6.48 25.17 -34.11
C ALA A 401 7.97 25.43 -33.86
N SER A 402 8.41 26.64 -34.19
CA SER A 402 9.72 27.18 -33.82
C SER A 402 9.66 27.89 -32.46
N ALA A 403 10.83 28.15 -31.87
CA ALA A 403 10.95 28.94 -30.66
C ALA A 403 10.22 30.28 -30.73
N GLY A 404 9.60 30.69 -29.65
CA GLY A 404 8.80 31.90 -29.55
C GLY A 404 7.74 31.83 -28.46
N THR A 405 6.84 32.80 -28.39
CA THR A 405 5.78 32.86 -27.39
C THR A 405 4.43 32.48 -28.03
N VAL A 406 3.73 31.58 -27.36
CA VAL A 406 2.38 31.17 -27.71
C VAL A 406 1.43 31.58 -26.59
N THR A 407 0.31 32.23 -26.94
CA THR A 407 -0.73 32.60 -25.98
C THR A 407 -2.07 32.04 -26.39
N PHE A 408 -2.84 31.58 -25.41
CA PHE A 408 -4.23 31.12 -25.57
C PHE A 408 -4.99 31.33 -24.28
N THR A 409 -6.32 31.29 -24.34
CA THR A 409 -7.19 31.38 -23.15
C THR A 409 -7.75 30.02 -22.81
N TYR A 410 -8.13 29.82 -21.54
CA TYR A 410 -8.89 28.66 -21.10
C TYR A 410 -10.02 29.07 -20.15
N ASP A 411 -11.10 28.28 -20.14
CA ASP A 411 -12.23 28.43 -19.24
C ASP A 411 -12.28 27.25 -18.29
N ILE A 412 -12.41 27.50 -16.99
CA ILE A 412 -12.60 26.48 -15.97
C ILE A 412 -14.03 26.44 -15.47
N SER A 413 -14.43 25.29 -14.94
CA SER A 413 -15.71 25.10 -14.23
C SER A 413 -15.52 24.21 -13.02
N ASP A 414 -16.31 24.49 -11.98
CA ASP A 414 -16.43 23.66 -10.77
C ASP A 414 -17.50 22.55 -10.90
N GLY A 415 -18.15 22.44 -12.07
CA GLY A 415 -19.26 21.49 -12.28
C GLY A 415 -20.55 21.84 -11.53
N ARG A 416 -20.59 22.99 -10.82
CA ARG A 416 -21.71 23.46 -9.98
C ARG A 416 -22.31 24.78 -10.47
N GLY A 417 -21.83 25.27 -11.60
CA GLY A 417 -22.35 26.47 -12.24
C GLY A 417 -21.42 27.70 -12.17
N GLN A 418 -20.30 27.61 -11.46
CA GLN A 418 -19.28 28.66 -11.51
C GLN A 418 -18.31 28.42 -12.67
N THR A 419 -17.86 29.48 -13.29
CA THR A 419 -16.85 29.48 -14.35
C THR A 419 -15.90 30.67 -14.16
N SER A 420 -14.67 30.50 -14.58
CA SER A 420 -13.66 31.57 -14.65
C SER A 420 -12.78 31.35 -15.86
N SER A 421 -12.06 32.38 -16.30
CA SER A 421 -11.22 32.30 -17.50
C SER A 421 -9.89 32.98 -17.24
N ALA A 422 -8.82 32.44 -17.80
CA ALA A 422 -7.49 33.02 -17.73
C ALA A 422 -6.69 32.76 -19.01
N THR A 423 -5.49 33.33 -19.09
CA THR A 423 -4.58 33.25 -20.24
C THR A 423 -3.37 32.40 -19.88
N VAL A 424 -3.00 31.49 -20.78
CA VAL A 424 -1.73 30.76 -20.69
C VAL A 424 -0.74 31.42 -21.70
N THR A 425 0.43 31.75 -21.18
CA THR A 425 1.59 32.19 -21.99
C THR A 425 2.63 31.08 -21.97
N VAL A 426 2.87 30.43 -23.10
CA VAL A 426 3.90 29.40 -23.26
C VAL A 426 5.12 29.98 -23.98
N THR A 427 6.28 29.86 -23.34
CA THR A 427 7.56 30.16 -23.98
C THR A 427 8.16 28.91 -24.59
N LEU A 428 8.21 28.82 -25.91
CA LEU A 428 8.82 27.69 -26.62
C LEU A 428 10.34 27.98 -26.80
N ASN A 429 11.16 27.13 -26.19
CA ASN A 429 12.62 27.16 -26.28
C ASN A 429 13.13 26.19 -27.34
N ASP A 430 14.23 26.53 -28.04
CA ASP A 430 14.76 25.77 -29.18
C ASP A 430 15.97 24.89 -28.85
N GLY A 431 16.35 24.75 -27.62
CA GLY A 431 17.41 23.82 -27.17
C GLY A 431 18.14 24.28 -25.91
N GLY A 432 18.92 23.37 -25.38
CA GLY A 432 19.55 23.51 -24.10
C GLY A 432 18.63 22.98 -22.97
N ASN A 433 19.18 22.83 -21.80
CA ASN A 433 18.45 22.51 -20.58
C ASN A 433 18.71 23.64 -19.59
N HIS A 434 17.64 24.27 -19.15
CA HIS A 434 17.70 25.32 -18.16
C HIS A 434 17.38 24.76 -16.78
N ALA A 435 17.94 25.37 -15.74
CA ALA A 435 17.63 24.96 -14.38
C ALA A 435 16.20 25.40 -13.99
N PRO A 436 15.49 24.62 -13.16
CA PRO A 436 14.21 25.05 -12.60
C PRO A 436 14.31 26.40 -11.89
N VAL A 437 13.28 27.21 -12.04
CA VAL A 437 13.19 28.54 -11.42
C VAL A 437 12.00 28.60 -10.49
N GLN A 438 12.17 29.31 -9.37
CA GLN A 438 11.07 29.65 -8.49
C GLN A 438 10.35 30.87 -9.08
N PHE A 439 9.06 30.76 -9.34
CA PHE A 439 8.24 31.83 -9.92
C PHE A 439 7.28 32.46 -8.91
N ASP A 440 7.00 31.76 -7.81
CA ASP A 440 6.11 32.23 -6.75
C ASP A 440 6.70 31.97 -5.37
N THR A 441 6.21 32.70 -4.37
CA THR A 441 6.59 32.49 -2.97
C THR A 441 5.87 31.24 -2.46
N PRO A 442 6.60 30.24 -1.92
CA PRO A 442 5.96 29.08 -1.32
C PRO A 442 4.97 29.53 -0.22
N PRO A 443 3.80 28.90 -0.12
CA PRO A 443 2.82 29.25 0.90
C PRO A 443 3.39 29.05 2.31
N GLU A 444 3.16 30.02 3.21
CA GLU A 444 3.40 29.85 4.63
C GLU A 444 2.33 28.92 5.20
N ILE A 445 2.76 27.96 6.00
CA ILE A 445 1.88 26.92 6.55
C ILE A 445 2.04 26.89 8.06
N ASP A 446 0.95 27.14 8.77
CA ASP A 446 0.87 26.95 10.21
C ASP A 446 0.53 25.49 10.54
N VAL A 447 1.39 24.82 11.32
CA VAL A 447 1.18 23.46 11.76
C VAL A 447 1.17 23.41 13.27
N GLU A 448 0.11 22.90 13.87
CA GLU A 448 0.03 22.71 15.31
C GLU A 448 1.11 21.76 15.82
N GLN A 449 1.61 22.00 17.03
CA GLN A 449 2.63 21.16 17.65
C GLN A 449 2.16 19.70 17.74
N GLY A 450 2.93 18.79 17.18
CA GLY A 450 2.62 17.36 17.13
C GLY A 450 1.74 16.92 15.95
N ALA A 451 1.26 17.87 15.12
CA ALA A 451 0.55 17.57 13.89
C ALA A 451 1.51 17.34 12.69
N SER A 452 0.97 16.85 11.60
CA SER A 452 1.68 16.70 10.33
C SER A 452 0.90 17.36 9.21
N TYR A 453 1.61 17.99 8.29
CA TYR A 453 1.05 18.58 7.10
C TYR A 453 1.76 18.06 5.85
N THR A 454 1.02 17.88 4.78
CA THR A 454 1.59 17.47 3.48
C THR A 454 1.43 18.63 2.51
N ALA A 455 2.55 19.10 1.95
CA ALA A 455 2.56 20.17 0.97
C ALA A 455 3.21 19.70 -0.33
N ASN A 456 2.76 20.29 -1.46
CA ASN A 456 3.46 20.16 -2.73
C ASN A 456 4.58 21.21 -2.80
N ALA A 457 5.80 20.79 -2.48
CA ALA A 457 6.97 21.68 -2.48
C ALA A 457 7.35 22.20 -3.88
N LEU A 458 6.84 21.59 -4.94
CA LEU A 458 7.15 21.98 -6.33
C LEU A 458 6.12 22.95 -6.93
N SER A 459 5.03 23.28 -6.20
CA SER A 459 3.97 24.16 -6.70
C SER A 459 4.43 25.56 -7.10
N SER A 460 5.50 26.05 -6.47
CA SER A 460 6.08 27.37 -6.73
C SER A 460 7.28 27.35 -7.67
N PHE A 461 7.57 26.20 -8.31
CA PHE A 461 8.70 26.06 -9.22
C PHE A 461 8.23 25.69 -10.62
N ASN A 462 8.96 26.20 -11.59
CA ASN A 462 8.78 25.91 -13.01
C ASN A 462 10.11 25.53 -13.65
N ASP A 463 10.03 24.64 -14.63
CA ASP A 463 11.14 24.43 -15.54
C ASP A 463 10.93 25.30 -16.81
N PRO A 464 11.94 26.13 -17.21
CA PRO A 464 11.80 26.97 -18.40
C PRO A 464 11.63 26.19 -19.70
N ASP A 465 12.06 24.93 -19.74
CA ASP A 465 11.92 24.04 -20.89
C ASP A 465 10.72 23.11 -20.76
N GLY A 466 10.00 23.18 -19.63
CA GLY A 466 8.85 22.37 -19.32
C GLY A 466 9.19 20.93 -18.92
N ASP A 467 10.42 20.66 -18.53
CA ASP A 467 10.82 19.34 -18.07
C ASP A 467 10.13 19.00 -16.73
N PRO A 468 9.79 17.71 -16.50
CA PRO A 468 9.17 17.30 -15.26
C PRO A 468 10.09 17.52 -14.04
N LEU A 469 9.57 18.19 -13.03
CA LEU A 469 10.31 18.45 -11.81
C LEU A 469 10.23 17.28 -10.83
N THR A 470 11.34 17.01 -10.17
CA THR A 470 11.42 16.00 -9.08
C THR A 470 12.06 16.62 -7.85
N LEU A 471 11.41 16.49 -6.70
CA LEU A 471 11.99 16.90 -5.43
C LEU A 471 13.12 15.93 -5.04
N VAL A 472 14.35 16.42 -5.05
CA VAL A 472 15.55 15.62 -4.74
C VAL A 472 15.78 15.56 -3.23
N SER A 473 15.59 16.68 -2.54
CA SER A 473 15.76 16.74 -1.09
C SER A 473 14.91 17.86 -0.49
N ALA A 474 14.52 17.68 0.76
CA ALA A 474 13.93 18.71 1.58
C ALA A 474 14.46 18.55 3.01
N VAL A 475 14.98 19.63 3.59
CA VAL A 475 15.58 19.61 4.93
C VAL A 475 15.01 20.75 5.75
N ALA A 476 14.61 20.46 6.98
CA ALA A 476 14.19 21.48 7.92
C ALA A 476 15.39 22.34 8.37
N GLN A 477 15.23 23.65 8.45
CA GLN A 477 16.26 24.54 9.00
C GLN A 477 16.46 24.30 10.50
N ASN A 478 15.38 23.91 11.22
CA ASN A 478 15.43 23.56 12.63
C ASN A 478 15.04 22.08 12.83
N THR A 479 16.00 21.19 12.73
CA THR A 479 15.83 19.73 12.81
C THR A 479 15.39 19.24 14.18
N ASP A 480 15.55 20.04 15.23
CA ASP A 480 15.15 19.67 16.60
C ASP A 480 13.64 19.85 16.83
N GLN A 481 12.99 20.68 16.01
CA GLN A 481 11.56 21.00 16.13
C GLN A 481 10.72 20.42 15.00
N VAL A 482 11.29 20.26 13.79
CA VAL A 482 10.55 19.85 12.60
C VAL A 482 11.25 18.69 11.91
N GLN A 483 10.50 17.66 11.56
CA GLN A 483 11.00 16.57 10.69
C GLN A 483 10.32 16.67 9.33
N VAL A 484 11.13 16.68 8.27
CA VAL A 484 10.66 16.71 6.89
C VAL A 484 10.87 15.34 6.27
N TYR A 485 9.83 14.80 5.64
CA TYR A 485 9.86 13.57 4.88
C TYR A 485 9.47 13.85 3.44
N HIS A 486 10.27 13.42 2.49
CA HIS A 486 9.89 13.43 1.08
C HIS A 486 9.93 11.99 0.54
N PRO A 487 8.96 11.55 -0.26
CA PRO A 487 9.02 10.26 -0.91
C PRO A 487 10.13 10.28 -1.97
N SER A 488 11.15 9.45 -1.79
CA SER A 488 12.12 9.19 -2.85
C SER A 488 11.45 8.31 -3.91
N ARG A 489 10.89 8.91 -4.95
CA ARG A 489 10.56 8.15 -6.16
C ARG A 489 11.86 7.84 -6.89
N ARG A 490 12.18 6.57 -7.04
CA ARG A 490 13.13 6.15 -8.09
C ARG A 490 12.48 6.50 -9.44
N PRO A 491 13.19 7.12 -10.39
CA PRO A 491 12.64 7.36 -11.71
C PRO A 491 12.25 6.01 -12.30
N ALA A 492 10.98 5.86 -12.68
CA ALA A 492 10.57 4.78 -13.55
C ALA A 492 11.16 5.09 -14.92
N TYR A 493 12.16 4.34 -15.33
CA TYR A 493 12.55 4.31 -16.73
C TYR A 493 11.43 3.60 -17.50
N VAL A 494 10.85 4.33 -18.45
CA VAL A 494 9.98 3.77 -19.49
C VAL A 494 10.83 3.02 -20.51
#